data_6a2e4835ce4a3bf80284ccaff03bc5df
#
_entry.id   6a2e4835ce4a3bf80284ccaff03bc5df
#
_cell.length_a   1.000
_cell.length_b   1.000
_cell.length_c   1.000
_cell.angle_alpha   90.00
_cell.angle_beta   90.00
_cell.angle_gamma   90.00
#
_symmetry.space_group_name_H-M   'P 1'
#
loop_
_entity.id
_entity.type
_entity.pdbx_description
1 polymer ?
#
loop_
_entity_poly.entity_id
_entity_poly.type
_entity_poly.pdbx_seq_one_letter_code
_entity_poly.pdbx_strand_id
1 'polypeptide(L)'
;ANALLAALGKEPLKETDFTPEVASTDFNGTLYSTSGIHWLAPDTIEYWVSEDDLRVTSWKSGKEEPGRLYDRSYLEHKDKYSSFLGGNQPLCVLENPAITDGSKLLLIRDSYSDSLAPFLAQRFSEVHLLNLRYYHASVADYMAEQGIDTTVVLYSVSNFLADRNLIYLAPRG
;
A
#
# COMPACT_ATOMS: atom_id res chain seq x y z
N ALA A 1 -6.08 6.64 -7.62
CA ALA A 1 -5.23 7.58 -6.88
C ALA A 1 -5.83 8.99 -6.87
N ASN A 2 -6.10 9.61 -8.03
CA ASN A 2 -6.46 11.04 -8.14
C ASN A 2 -7.73 11.44 -7.35
N ALA A 3 -8.76 10.58 -7.30
CA ALA A 3 -9.95 10.87 -6.50
C ALA A 3 -9.63 10.99 -4.99
N LEU A 4 -8.75 10.12 -4.49
CA LEU A 4 -8.31 10.18 -3.10
C LEU A 4 -7.42 11.39 -2.85
N LEU A 5 -6.46 11.67 -3.74
CA LEU A 5 -5.59 12.85 -3.64
C LEU A 5 -6.41 14.15 -3.62
N ALA A 6 -7.42 14.28 -4.50
CA ALA A 6 -8.31 15.43 -4.52
C ALA A 6 -9.09 15.59 -3.20
N ALA A 7 -9.58 14.48 -2.61
CA ALA A 7 -10.26 14.50 -1.31
C ALA A 7 -9.31 14.93 -0.16
N LEU A 8 -8.00 14.69 -0.32
CA LEU A 8 -6.95 15.10 0.62
C LEU A 8 -6.35 16.47 0.30
N GLY A 9 -6.93 17.21 -0.66
CA GLY A 9 -6.45 18.53 -1.06
C GLY A 9 -5.09 18.53 -1.77
N LYS A 10 -4.68 17.39 -2.32
CA LYS A 10 -3.42 17.25 -3.07
C LYS A 10 -3.67 17.37 -4.58
N GLU A 11 -2.67 17.86 -5.29
CA GLU A 11 -2.71 17.97 -6.75
C GLU A 11 -2.81 16.59 -7.42
N PRO A 12 -3.55 16.48 -8.53
CA PRO A 12 -3.67 15.23 -9.26
C PRO A 12 -2.34 14.81 -9.88
N LEU A 13 -2.19 13.52 -10.10
CA LEU A 13 -1.10 12.93 -10.87
C LEU A 13 -1.47 12.91 -12.36
N LYS A 14 -0.47 13.04 -13.21
CA LYS A 14 -0.57 12.88 -14.65
C LYS A 14 0.03 11.54 -15.05
N GLU A 15 -0.49 10.94 -16.11
CA GLU A 15 0.10 9.71 -16.66
C GLU A 15 1.55 9.92 -17.09
N THR A 16 1.87 11.14 -17.52
CA THR A 16 3.24 11.54 -17.93
C THR A 16 4.23 11.60 -16.77
N ASP A 17 3.77 11.54 -15.51
CA ASP A 17 4.63 11.52 -14.33
C ASP A 17 5.24 10.10 -14.12
N PHE A 18 4.86 9.14 -14.96
CA PHE A 18 5.25 7.73 -14.83
C PHE A 18 5.65 7.12 -16.15
N THR A 19 6.49 6.10 -16.06
CA THR A 19 6.76 5.16 -17.15
C THR A 19 6.10 3.83 -16.84
N PRO A 20 5.04 3.43 -17.59
CA PRO A 20 4.39 2.14 -17.36
C PRO A 20 5.30 1.00 -17.84
N GLU A 21 5.35 -0.07 -17.07
CA GLU A 21 6.12 -1.28 -17.36
C GLU A 21 5.23 -2.51 -17.15
N VAL A 22 5.07 -3.34 -18.17
CA VAL A 22 4.37 -4.62 -18.06
C VAL A 22 5.25 -5.60 -17.27
N ALA A 23 4.85 -5.92 -16.05
CA ALA A 23 5.59 -6.82 -15.16
C ALA A 23 5.19 -8.29 -15.34
N SER A 24 3.91 -8.56 -15.62
CA SER A 24 3.41 -9.92 -15.91
C SER A 24 2.13 -9.85 -16.72
N THR A 25 1.97 -10.76 -17.68
CA THR A 25 0.73 -10.99 -18.45
C THR A 25 0.00 -12.26 -18.04
N ASP A 26 0.41 -12.85 -16.92
CA ASP A 26 -0.09 -14.11 -16.40
C ASP A 26 -0.42 -13.94 -14.91
N PHE A 27 -1.35 -13.04 -14.62
CA PHE A 27 -1.81 -12.78 -13.25
C PHE A 27 -3.22 -13.31 -13.04
N ASN A 28 -3.36 -14.17 -12.02
CA ASN A 28 -4.64 -14.65 -11.54
C ASN A 28 -4.78 -14.31 -10.06
N GLY A 29 -5.70 -13.42 -9.73
CA GLY A 29 -5.92 -12.96 -8.36
C GLY A 29 -6.52 -14.03 -7.44
N THR A 30 -6.65 -13.68 -6.17
CA THR A 30 -7.17 -14.58 -5.12
C THR A 30 -8.57 -15.10 -5.45
N LEU A 31 -9.45 -14.27 -5.98
CA LEU A 31 -10.82 -14.69 -6.35
C LEU A 31 -10.82 -15.76 -7.44
N TYR A 32 -9.95 -15.66 -8.44
CA TYR A 32 -9.77 -16.70 -9.45
C TYR A 32 -9.38 -18.03 -8.79
N SER A 33 -8.42 -17.98 -7.87
CA SER A 33 -7.92 -19.18 -7.19
C SER A 33 -8.96 -19.85 -6.28
N THR A 34 -9.91 -19.10 -5.73
CA THR A 34 -10.91 -19.58 -4.77
C THR A 34 -12.26 -19.90 -5.41
N SER A 35 -12.58 -19.30 -6.55
CA SER A 35 -13.91 -19.44 -7.20
C SER A 35 -14.12 -20.76 -7.93
N GLY A 36 -13.05 -21.48 -8.25
CA GLY A 36 -13.11 -22.65 -9.15
C GLY A 36 -13.34 -22.30 -10.63
N ILE A 37 -13.36 -21.01 -10.97
CA ILE A 37 -13.55 -20.50 -12.34
C ILE A 37 -12.17 -20.40 -13.00
N HIS A 38 -11.84 -21.33 -13.89
CA HIS A 38 -10.48 -21.44 -14.48
C HIS A 38 -10.43 -21.15 -15.98
N TRP A 39 -11.52 -20.65 -16.57
CA TRP A 39 -11.59 -20.32 -18.00
C TRP A 39 -11.41 -18.84 -18.32
N LEU A 40 -11.23 -17.99 -17.31
CA LEU A 40 -10.94 -16.58 -17.52
C LEU A 40 -9.49 -16.38 -17.96
N ALA A 41 -9.29 -15.50 -18.93
CA ALA A 41 -7.93 -15.09 -19.30
C ALA A 41 -7.23 -14.43 -18.12
N PRO A 42 -5.92 -14.65 -17.96
CA PRO A 42 -5.14 -13.93 -16.97
C PRO A 42 -5.19 -12.42 -17.20
N ASP A 43 -5.00 -11.67 -16.12
CA ASP A 43 -4.86 -10.23 -16.13
C ASP A 43 -3.37 -9.84 -16.24
N THR A 44 -3.11 -8.55 -16.40
CA THR A 44 -1.78 -7.97 -16.51
C THR A 44 -1.44 -7.20 -15.23
N ILE A 45 -0.22 -7.39 -14.73
CA ILE A 45 0.37 -6.51 -13.73
C ILE A 45 1.25 -5.49 -14.45
N GLU A 46 0.95 -4.22 -14.21
CA GLU A 46 1.78 -3.10 -14.66
C GLU A 46 2.35 -2.35 -13.45
N TYR A 47 3.65 -2.04 -13.52
CA TYR A 47 4.27 -1.10 -12.61
C TYR A 47 4.30 0.28 -13.26
N TRP A 48 3.93 1.27 -12.49
CA TRP A 48 3.99 2.66 -12.89
C TRP A 48 5.17 3.31 -12.18
N VAL A 49 6.30 3.36 -12.88
CA VAL A 49 7.59 3.77 -12.32
C VAL A 49 7.72 5.28 -12.45
N SER A 50 7.93 5.96 -11.33
CA SER A 50 8.28 7.39 -11.28
C SER A 50 9.81 7.57 -11.31
N GLU A 51 10.26 8.80 -11.59
CA GLU A 51 11.67 9.17 -11.49
C GLU A 51 12.11 9.41 -10.03
N ASP A 52 11.17 9.53 -9.09
CA ASP A 52 11.47 9.76 -7.70
C ASP A 52 12.10 8.53 -7.05
N ASP A 53 13.19 8.74 -6.32
CA ASP A 53 13.90 7.71 -5.56
C ASP A 53 13.20 7.43 -4.22
N LEU A 54 12.06 6.73 -4.28
CA LEU A 54 11.28 6.37 -3.11
C LEU A 54 12.06 5.38 -2.22
N ARG A 55 12.16 5.68 -0.94
CA ARG A 55 12.68 4.76 0.06
C ARG A 55 11.54 3.97 0.69
N VAL A 56 11.73 2.68 0.81
CA VAL A 56 10.73 1.79 1.41
C VAL A 56 11.33 1.10 2.61
N THR A 57 10.64 1.23 3.75
CA THR A 57 10.98 0.53 4.99
C THR A 57 9.81 -0.38 5.37
N SER A 58 10.10 -1.62 5.64
CA SER A 58 9.12 -2.66 5.98
C SER A 58 9.38 -3.21 7.38
N TRP A 59 8.31 -3.50 8.11
CA TRP A 59 8.42 -4.20 9.42
C TRP A 59 8.01 -5.66 9.24
N LYS A 60 9.00 -6.56 9.27
CA LYS A 60 8.77 -8.01 9.18
C LYS A 60 9.23 -8.67 10.48
N SER A 61 8.38 -9.52 11.06
CA SER A 61 8.71 -10.24 12.30
C SER A 61 9.19 -9.33 13.45
N GLY A 62 8.63 -8.11 13.54
CA GLY A 62 8.97 -7.13 14.58
C GLY A 62 10.30 -6.40 14.36
N LYS A 63 10.91 -6.54 13.19
CA LYS A 63 12.15 -5.86 12.81
C LYS A 63 11.91 -4.95 11.60
N GLU A 64 12.59 -3.83 11.63
CA GLU A 64 12.69 -2.90 10.52
C GLU A 64 13.71 -3.43 9.50
N GLU A 65 13.32 -3.48 8.24
CA GLU A 65 14.14 -3.96 7.12
C GLU A 65 13.95 -3.05 5.90
N PRO A 66 15.00 -2.86 5.07
CA PRO A 66 14.83 -2.21 3.78
C PRO A 66 13.81 -2.97 2.93
N GLY A 67 12.78 -2.26 2.45
CA GLY A 67 11.76 -2.78 1.56
C GLY A 67 12.05 -2.44 0.09
N ARG A 68 11.10 -2.83 -0.77
CA ARG A 68 11.09 -2.46 -2.20
C ARG A 68 9.68 -2.06 -2.60
N LEU A 69 9.58 -1.03 -3.43
CA LEU A 69 8.30 -0.62 -4.00
C LEU A 69 7.74 -1.74 -4.90
N TYR A 70 8.62 -2.33 -5.72
CA TYR A 70 8.32 -3.47 -6.60
C TYR A 70 9.35 -4.57 -6.36
N ASP A 71 8.96 -5.65 -5.71
CA ASP A 71 9.81 -6.84 -5.50
C ASP A 71 9.51 -7.88 -6.59
N ARG A 72 10.32 -7.84 -7.64
CA ARG A 72 10.16 -8.67 -8.84
C ARG A 72 10.31 -10.17 -8.59
N SER A 73 10.91 -10.57 -7.46
CA SER A 73 11.05 -12.00 -7.14
C SER A 73 9.69 -12.70 -6.99
N TYR A 74 8.65 -11.96 -6.59
CA TYR A 74 7.29 -12.51 -6.50
C TYR A 74 6.64 -12.82 -7.85
N LEU A 75 7.14 -12.27 -8.95
CA LEU A 75 6.59 -12.54 -10.30
C LEU A 75 6.78 -14.00 -10.75
N GLU A 76 7.74 -14.70 -10.14
CA GLU A 76 8.00 -16.12 -10.38
C GLU A 76 7.10 -17.04 -9.54
N HIS A 77 6.30 -16.47 -8.62
CA HIS A 77 5.42 -17.20 -7.73
C HIS A 77 3.95 -17.04 -8.13
N LYS A 78 3.09 -17.91 -7.55
CA LYS A 78 1.64 -17.82 -7.76
C LYS A 78 1.07 -16.49 -7.27
N ASP A 79 1.55 -15.99 -6.13
CA ASP A 79 1.16 -14.71 -5.55
C ASP A 79 1.99 -13.55 -6.13
N LYS A 80 1.77 -13.27 -7.41
CA LYS A 80 2.47 -12.18 -8.12
C LYS A 80 2.10 -10.80 -7.58
N TYR A 81 0.91 -10.65 -6.97
CA TYR A 81 0.48 -9.36 -6.41
C TYR A 81 1.36 -8.90 -5.23
N SER A 82 1.95 -9.85 -4.50
CA SER A 82 2.93 -9.54 -3.45
C SER A 82 4.21 -8.88 -3.98
N SER A 83 4.37 -8.76 -5.30
CA SER A 83 5.42 -7.92 -5.89
C SER A 83 5.27 -6.43 -5.53
N PHE A 84 4.06 -5.98 -5.23
CA PHE A 84 3.86 -4.68 -4.61
C PHE A 84 4.26 -4.75 -3.13
N LEU A 85 5.24 -3.98 -2.74
CA LEU A 85 5.74 -3.79 -1.36
C LEU A 85 6.27 -5.05 -0.66
N GLY A 86 6.46 -6.17 -1.37
CA GLY A 86 6.94 -7.43 -0.79
C GLY A 86 5.90 -8.18 0.05
N GLY A 87 4.60 -7.98 -0.24
CA GLY A 87 3.48 -8.68 0.37
C GLY A 87 2.98 -8.09 1.69
N ASN A 88 2.27 -8.90 2.46
CA ASN A 88 1.62 -8.44 3.69
C ASN A 88 2.62 -8.25 4.84
N GLN A 89 2.52 -7.11 5.51
CA GLN A 89 3.32 -6.74 6.67
C GLN A 89 2.53 -5.83 7.60
N PRO A 90 2.84 -5.75 8.90
CA PRO A 90 2.13 -4.89 9.85
C PRO A 90 2.24 -3.41 9.50
N LEU A 91 3.43 -2.98 9.08
CA LEU A 91 3.73 -1.59 8.75
C LEU A 91 4.72 -1.53 7.60
N CYS A 92 4.49 -0.60 6.69
CA CYS A 92 5.41 -0.23 5.62
C CYS A 92 5.40 1.29 5.48
N VAL A 93 6.56 1.91 5.38
CA VAL A 93 6.70 3.35 5.18
C VAL A 93 7.37 3.60 3.84
N LEU A 94 6.75 4.47 3.04
CA LEU A 94 7.31 5.01 1.82
C LEU A 94 7.71 6.46 2.08
N GLU A 95 8.98 6.79 1.88
CA GLU A 95 9.50 8.14 1.98
C GLU A 95 9.80 8.67 0.58
N ASN A 96 9.38 9.90 0.30
CA ASN A 96 9.73 10.62 -0.92
C ASN A 96 10.67 11.78 -0.59
N PRO A 97 11.97 11.65 -0.80
CA PRO A 97 12.92 12.73 -0.49
C PRO A 97 12.75 13.99 -1.35
N ALA A 98 12.04 13.90 -2.48
CA ALA A 98 11.76 15.05 -3.33
C ALA A 98 10.67 15.97 -2.73
N ILE A 99 9.87 15.47 -1.77
CA ILE A 99 8.82 16.24 -1.09
C ILE A 99 9.30 16.62 0.30
N THR A 100 9.50 17.92 0.53
CA THR A 100 10.10 18.45 1.76
C THR A 100 9.13 19.26 2.62
N ASP A 101 7.82 19.14 2.32
CA ASP A 101 6.77 19.88 3.04
C ASP A 101 6.38 19.26 4.40
N GLY A 102 6.97 18.10 4.74
CA GLY A 102 6.68 17.36 5.97
C GLY A 102 5.31 16.69 5.98
N SER A 103 4.60 16.64 4.85
CA SER A 103 3.28 16.02 4.79
C SER A 103 3.35 14.50 4.97
N LYS A 104 2.55 13.96 5.90
CA LYS A 104 2.49 12.54 6.21
C LYS A 104 1.07 12.01 6.09
N LEU A 105 0.94 10.81 5.54
CA LEU A 105 -0.33 10.11 5.40
C LEU A 105 -0.26 8.76 6.10
N LEU A 106 -1.19 8.47 7.01
CA LEU A 106 -1.44 7.13 7.49
C LEU A 106 -2.56 6.49 6.68
N LEU A 107 -2.24 5.40 5.97
CA LEU A 107 -3.22 4.58 5.27
C LEU A 107 -3.43 3.26 6.04
N ILE A 108 -4.57 3.15 6.71
CA ILE A 108 -5.02 1.92 7.36
C ILE A 108 -5.73 1.09 6.30
N ARG A 109 -5.22 -0.10 6.01
CA ARG A 109 -5.51 -0.73 4.74
C ARG A 109 -5.58 -2.26 4.78
N ASP A 110 -6.19 -2.84 3.75
CA ASP A 110 -5.94 -4.20 3.31
C ASP A 110 -4.95 -4.23 2.11
N SER A 111 -4.65 -5.41 1.57
CA SER A 111 -3.69 -5.55 0.46
C SER A 111 -4.13 -4.90 -0.86
N TYR A 112 -5.41 -4.57 -1.04
CA TYR A 112 -5.88 -3.86 -2.25
C TYR A 112 -5.21 -2.49 -2.42
N SER A 113 -4.71 -1.91 -1.34
CA SER A 113 -4.04 -0.60 -1.37
C SER A 113 -2.56 -0.67 -1.75
N ASP A 114 -1.96 -1.87 -1.86
CA ASP A 114 -0.53 -2.00 -2.15
C ASP A 114 -0.17 -1.42 -3.52
N SER A 115 -1.02 -1.65 -4.52
CA SER A 115 -0.85 -1.07 -5.86
C SER A 115 -1.19 0.43 -5.94
N LEU A 116 -1.84 1.00 -4.91
CA LEU A 116 -2.14 2.43 -4.81
C LEU A 116 -1.00 3.22 -4.17
N ALA A 117 -0.24 2.59 -3.29
CA ALA A 117 0.80 3.23 -2.49
C ALA A 117 1.85 4.00 -3.33
N PRO A 118 2.36 3.47 -4.47
CA PRO A 118 3.31 4.19 -5.32
C PRO A 118 2.82 5.56 -5.77
N PHE A 119 1.52 5.66 -6.04
CA PHE A 119 0.89 6.92 -6.48
C PHE A 119 0.73 7.91 -5.34
N LEU A 120 0.36 7.45 -4.14
CA LEU A 120 0.22 8.33 -2.97
C LEU A 120 1.57 8.91 -2.56
N ALA A 121 2.63 8.12 -2.62
CA ALA A 121 3.98 8.55 -2.29
C ALA A 121 4.52 9.67 -3.21
N GLN A 122 3.87 9.96 -4.34
CA GLN A 122 4.20 11.10 -5.19
C GLN A 122 3.64 12.43 -4.69
N ARG A 123 2.86 12.45 -3.61
CA ARG A 123 2.20 13.68 -3.09
C ARG A 123 2.34 13.86 -1.59
N PHE A 124 3.08 12.98 -0.92
CA PHE A 124 3.39 13.06 0.51
C PHE A 124 4.87 12.82 0.74
N SER A 125 5.45 13.51 1.73
CA SER A 125 6.83 13.21 2.15
C SER A 125 6.95 11.82 2.74
N GLU A 126 5.91 11.35 3.42
CA GLU A 126 5.83 9.99 3.98
C GLU A 126 4.42 9.42 3.82
N VAL A 127 4.34 8.15 3.40
CA VAL A 127 3.11 7.36 3.41
C VAL A 127 3.32 6.13 4.27
N HIS A 128 2.60 6.06 5.38
CA HIS A 128 2.63 4.95 6.33
C HIS A 128 1.46 4.00 6.02
N LEU A 129 1.76 2.76 5.65
CA LEU A 129 0.78 1.73 5.32
C LEU A 129 0.65 0.76 6.49
N LEU A 130 -0.48 0.77 7.18
CA LEU A 130 -0.71 -0.02 8.37
C LEU A 130 -1.80 -1.06 8.12
N ASN A 131 -1.49 -2.33 8.39
CA ASN A 131 -2.42 -3.45 8.27
C ASN A 131 -2.80 -3.98 9.65
N LEU A 132 -4.02 -3.71 10.09
CA LEU A 132 -4.52 -4.06 11.43
C LEU A 132 -4.54 -5.57 11.71
N ARG A 133 -4.53 -6.41 10.68
CA ARG A 133 -4.45 -7.88 10.89
C ARG A 133 -3.13 -8.32 11.50
N TYR A 134 -2.10 -7.49 11.36
CA TYR A 134 -0.74 -7.79 11.82
C TYR A 134 -0.19 -6.74 12.79
N TYR A 135 -0.74 -5.52 12.78
CA TYR A 135 -0.35 -4.43 13.67
C TYR A 135 -1.31 -4.35 14.85
N HIS A 136 -0.82 -4.68 16.05
CA HIS A 136 -1.65 -4.77 17.27
C HIS A 136 -1.26 -3.76 18.36
N ALA A 137 -0.40 -2.79 18.02
CA ALA A 137 -0.10 -1.67 18.92
C ALA A 137 -1.15 -0.55 18.78
N SER A 138 -1.05 0.49 19.61
CA SER A 138 -1.92 1.65 19.54
C SER A 138 -1.65 2.46 18.26
N VAL A 139 -2.67 2.61 17.43
CA VAL A 139 -2.59 3.46 16.23
C VAL A 139 -2.47 4.92 16.61
N ALA A 140 -3.18 5.35 17.66
CA ALA A 140 -3.15 6.74 18.14
C ALA A 140 -1.75 7.13 18.65
N ASP A 141 -1.10 6.24 19.42
CA ASP A 141 0.25 6.48 19.91
C ASP A 141 1.25 6.55 18.74
N TYR A 142 1.12 5.62 17.77
CA TYR A 142 1.94 5.65 16.57
C TYR A 142 1.81 6.96 15.79
N MET A 143 0.58 7.43 15.60
CA MET A 143 0.33 8.72 14.93
C MET A 143 0.98 9.88 15.67
N ALA A 144 0.84 9.91 17.00
CA ALA A 144 1.43 10.94 17.84
C ALA A 144 2.97 10.93 17.78
N GLU A 145 3.58 9.74 17.87
CA GLU A 145 5.03 9.55 17.79
C GLU A 145 5.61 9.96 16.42
N GLN A 146 4.87 9.65 15.33
CA GLN A 146 5.31 9.97 13.97
C GLN A 146 4.91 11.37 13.51
N GLY A 147 4.10 12.10 14.29
CA GLY A 147 3.58 13.43 13.92
C GLY A 147 2.64 13.36 12.70
N ILE A 148 1.81 12.32 12.64
CA ILE A 148 0.83 12.13 11.54
C ILE A 148 -0.51 12.70 11.97
N ASP A 149 -1.08 13.61 11.18
CA ASP A 149 -2.38 14.23 11.39
C ASP A 149 -3.44 13.82 10.37
N THR A 150 -3.02 13.19 9.28
CA THR A 150 -3.89 12.79 8.17
C THR A 150 -3.99 11.28 8.10
N THR A 151 -5.21 10.75 8.24
CA THR A 151 -5.49 9.30 8.19
C THR A 151 -6.60 8.96 7.23
N VAL A 152 -6.37 7.90 6.47
CA VAL A 152 -7.37 7.29 5.57
C VAL A 152 -7.53 5.82 5.94
N VAL A 153 -8.78 5.35 6.00
CA VAL A 153 -9.12 3.93 6.12
C VAL A 153 -9.61 3.44 4.77
N LEU A 154 -8.87 2.54 4.15
CA LEU A 154 -9.15 2.04 2.80
C LEU A 154 -9.13 0.50 2.77
N TYR A 155 -10.30 -0.07 2.56
CA TYR A 155 -10.51 -1.52 2.51
C TYR A 155 -11.38 -1.90 1.32
N SER A 156 -11.19 -3.10 0.80
CA SER A 156 -12.24 -3.73 0.00
C SER A 156 -13.48 -3.97 0.85
N VAL A 157 -14.66 -3.93 0.25
CA VAL A 157 -15.93 -4.11 0.97
C VAL A 157 -15.96 -5.44 1.72
N SER A 158 -15.50 -6.53 1.10
CA SER A 158 -15.48 -7.85 1.71
C SER A 158 -14.55 -7.92 2.93
N ASN A 159 -13.37 -7.33 2.85
CA ASN A 159 -12.44 -7.30 3.97
C ASN A 159 -12.93 -6.36 5.09
N PHE A 160 -13.52 -5.22 4.75
CA PHE A 160 -14.09 -4.31 5.74
C PHE A 160 -15.19 -4.98 6.59
N LEU A 161 -16.05 -5.76 5.95
CA LEU A 161 -17.13 -6.48 6.64
C LEU A 161 -16.63 -7.67 7.47
N ALA A 162 -15.49 -8.26 7.10
CA ALA A 162 -14.95 -9.45 7.74
C ALA A 162 -13.88 -9.14 8.80
N ASP A 163 -13.19 -7.98 8.70
CA ASP A 163 -12.07 -7.64 9.56
C ASP A 163 -12.54 -7.18 10.95
N ARG A 164 -12.24 -8.00 11.95
CA ARG A 164 -12.55 -7.70 13.35
C ARG A 164 -11.51 -6.81 14.02
N ASN A 165 -10.38 -6.55 13.35
CA ASN A 165 -9.28 -5.79 13.92
C ASN A 165 -9.50 -4.27 13.85
N LEU A 166 -10.55 -3.80 13.18
CA LEU A 166 -10.95 -2.39 13.18
C LEU A 166 -11.21 -1.85 14.60
N ILE A 167 -11.45 -2.73 15.58
CA ILE A 167 -11.56 -2.36 16.99
C ILE A 167 -10.25 -1.72 17.54
N TYR A 168 -9.09 -2.02 16.95
CA TYR A 168 -7.82 -1.41 17.36
C TYR A 168 -7.69 0.07 16.98
N LEU A 169 -8.61 0.61 16.19
CA LEU A 169 -8.75 2.04 15.92
C LEU A 169 -9.40 2.81 17.08
N ALA A 170 -10.14 2.11 17.94
CA ALA A 170 -10.75 2.75 19.08
C ALA A 170 -9.66 3.19 20.08
N PRO A 171 -9.79 4.38 20.70
CA PRO A 171 -8.90 4.78 21.78
C PRO A 171 -8.94 3.72 22.88
N ARG A 172 -7.79 3.31 23.35
CA ARG A 172 -7.71 2.50 24.57
C ARG A 172 -7.96 3.44 25.75
N GLY A 173 -9.14 3.30 26.36
CA GLY A 173 -9.49 4.01 27.58
C GLY A 173 -8.62 3.61 28.76
#